data_432e6b56ea23d1ff9b5a89faf8a9ab48
#
_entry.id   432e6b56ea23d1ff9b5a89faf8a9ab48
#
_cell.length_a   1.000
_cell.length_b   1.000
_cell.length_c   1.000
_cell.angle_alpha   90.00
_cell.angle_beta   90.00
_cell.angle_gamma   90.00
#
_symmetry.space_group_name_H-M   'P 1'
#
loop_
_entity.id
_entity.type
_entity.pdbx_description
1 polymer ?
#
loop_
_entity_poly.entity_id
_entity_poly.type
_entity_poly.pdbx_seq_one_letter_code
_entity_poly.pdbx_strand_id
1 'polypeptide(L)'
;NFIKAEAEGNGSGLGKEVKIDLLKTPFINITWKVEKDLSGIIENSKKGHDYAARVFVVKKTGSTALSNRAINYVFSSNSSINENWPSPYTKKSIDYVLSTTKDNLDTCVTVKANVKEHFKILHDLDIKELSGVAIMTDTDNSKLRAVAYYQNIYFSSE
;
A
#
# COMPACT_ATOMS: atom_id res chain seq x y z
N ASN A 1 18.65 4.04 8.15
CA ASN A 1 18.07 2.70 8.41
C ASN A 1 16.95 2.40 7.41
N PHE A 2 16.85 1.16 6.97
CA PHE A 2 15.80 0.69 6.07
C PHE A 2 15.46 -0.78 6.35
N ILE A 3 14.28 -1.19 5.92
CA ILE A 3 13.86 -2.59 5.90
C ILE A 3 13.97 -3.07 4.45
N LYS A 4 14.81 -4.08 4.21
CA LYS A 4 14.86 -4.80 2.94
C LYS A 4 13.83 -5.92 2.96
N ALA A 5 13.05 -6.04 1.91
CA ALA A 5 12.07 -7.11 1.72
C ALA A 5 12.34 -7.85 0.42
N GLU A 6 12.41 -9.15 0.49
CA GLU A 6 12.54 -10.04 -0.67
C GLU A 6 11.41 -11.07 -0.65
N ALA A 7 10.84 -11.34 -1.82
CA ALA A 7 9.83 -12.37 -2.00
C ALA A 7 10.10 -13.14 -3.28
N GLU A 8 9.93 -14.46 -3.24
CA GLU A 8 10.03 -15.35 -4.40
C GLU A 8 8.99 -16.45 -4.25
N GLY A 9 7.84 -16.28 -4.92
CA GLY A 9 6.71 -17.19 -4.80
C GLY A 9 6.02 -17.20 -3.44
N ASN A 10 6.27 -16.18 -2.61
CA ASN A 10 5.74 -16.04 -1.25
C ASN A 10 5.41 -14.59 -0.94
N GLY A 11 5.02 -14.31 0.31
CA GLY A 11 4.76 -12.97 0.78
C GLY A 11 5.04 -12.85 2.28
N SER A 12 5.37 -11.64 2.71
CA SER A 12 5.58 -11.31 4.12
C SER A 12 5.18 -9.87 4.40
N GLY A 13 4.68 -9.64 5.60
CA GLY A 13 4.26 -8.31 6.04
C GLY A 13 4.57 -8.05 7.50
N LEU A 14 4.65 -6.78 7.84
CA LEU A 14 4.77 -6.27 9.20
C LEU A 14 3.66 -5.26 9.44
N GLY A 15 2.87 -5.47 10.47
CA GLY A 15 1.77 -4.59 10.82
C GLY A 15 1.88 -4.07 12.25
N LYS A 16 1.30 -2.90 12.48
CA LYS A 16 1.21 -2.29 13.80
C LYS A 16 -0.18 -1.72 14.01
N GLU A 17 -0.83 -2.10 15.09
CA GLU A 17 -2.01 -1.40 15.58
C GLU A 17 -1.55 -0.07 16.17
N VAL A 18 -2.11 1.03 15.66
CA VAL A 18 -1.77 2.38 16.08
C VAL A 18 -2.92 3.31 15.76
N LYS A 19 -3.25 4.20 16.70
CA LYS A 19 -4.20 5.27 16.46
C LYS A 19 -3.49 6.47 15.86
N ILE A 20 -3.88 6.85 14.64
CA ILE A 20 -3.41 8.07 13.97
C ILE A 20 -4.59 9.05 13.91
N ASP A 21 -4.43 10.21 14.50
CA ASP A 21 -5.42 11.30 14.44
C ASP A 21 -5.32 12.00 13.09
N LEU A 22 -6.22 11.66 12.18
CA LEU A 22 -6.25 12.22 10.82
C LEU A 22 -6.78 13.66 10.76
N LEU A 23 -7.32 14.20 11.86
CA LEU A 23 -7.65 15.62 11.95
C LEU A 23 -6.38 16.47 12.15
N LYS A 24 -5.36 15.92 12.77
CA LYS A 24 -4.07 16.56 13.01
C LYS A 24 -3.05 16.23 11.91
N THR A 25 -2.96 14.96 11.52
CA THR A 25 -1.95 14.47 10.57
C THR A 25 -2.59 13.59 9.49
N PRO A 26 -3.30 14.19 8.51
CA PRO A 26 -4.01 13.42 7.47
C PRO A 26 -3.11 12.83 6.39
N PHE A 27 -1.86 13.30 6.28
CA PHE A 27 -0.96 12.86 5.21
C PHE A 27 -0.03 11.74 5.68
N ILE A 28 0.00 10.64 4.94
CA ILE A 28 1.05 9.64 5.07
C ILE A 28 2.20 9.99 4.13
N ASN A 29 3.43 9.88 4.63
CA ASN A 29 4.65 10.05 3.86
C ASN A 29 5.38 8.71 3.83
N ILE A 30 5.77 8.25 2.63
CA ILE A 30 6.40 6.96 2.43
C ILE A 30 7.67 7.17 1.61
N THR A 31 8.82 6.71 2.14
CA THR A 31 10.08 6.64 1.39
C THR A 31 10.40 5.17 1.15
N TRP A 32 10.44 4.79 -0.11
CA TRP A 32 10.63 3.41 -0.54
C TRP A 32 11.40 3.28 -1.85
N LYS A 33 11.84 2.07 -2.15
CA LYS A 33 12.52 1.71 -3.40
C LYS A 33 12.10 0.32 -3.83
N VAL A 34 11.88 0.11 -5.14
CA VAL A 34 11.78 -1.21 -5.75
C VAL A 34 13.01 -1.43 -6.61
N GLU A 35 13.83 -2.42 -6.24
CA GLU A 35 15.03 -2.82 -6.97
C GLU A 35 14.71 -3.86 -8.04
N LYS A 36 13.86 -4.84 -7.68
CA LYS A 36 13.38 -5.88 -8.60
C LYS A 36 11.86 -5.85 -8.63
N ASP A 37 11.30 -5.54 -9.78
CA ASP A 37 9.86 -5.37 -9.99
C ASP A 37 9.16 -6.63 -10.52
N LEU A 38 7.84 -6.51 -10.70
CA LEU A 38 6.94 -7.56 -11.16
C LEU A 38 6.26 -7.16 -12.49
N SER A 39 7.04 -6.65 -13.43
CA SER A 39 6.53 -6.24 -14.73
C SER A 39 5.88 -7.41 -15.48
N GLY A 40 4.82 -7.12 -16.24
CA GLY A 40 4.11 -8.10 -17.06
C GLY A 40 2.93 -8.80 -16.38
N ILE A 41 2.68 -8.55 -15.09
CA ILE A 41 1.49 -9.09 -14.40
C ILE A 41 0.30 -8.12 -14.49
N ILE A 42 -0.91 -8.65 -14.33
CA ILE A 42 -2.15 -7.87 -14.33
C ILE A 42 -2.57 -7.66 -12.88
N GLU A 43 -2.15 -6.53 -12.29
CA GLU A 43 -2.26 -6.25 -10.86
C GLU A 43 -3.70 -6.17 -10.33
N ASN A 44 -4.67 -5.81 -11.15
CA ASN A 44 -6.08 -5.76 -10.77
C ASN A 44 -6.82 -7.11 -10.91
N SER A 45 -6.09 -8.20 -11.10
CA SER A 45 -6.62 -9.56 -11.16
C SER A 45 -6.13 -10.41 -9.99
N LYS A 46 -6.87 -11.45 -9.61
CA LYS A 46 -6.44 -12.36 -8.54
C LYS A 46 -5.09 -13.01 -8.82
N LYS A 47 -4.84 -13.37 -10.08
CA LYS A 47 -3.60 -14.04 -10.49
C LYS A 47 -2.38 -13.12 -10.46
N GLY A 48 -2.59 -11.83 -10.63
CA GLY A 48 -1.52 -10.84 -10.67
C GLY A 48 -1.56 -9.83 -9.51
N HIS A 49 -2.30 -10.11 -8.43
CA HIS A 49 -2.42 -9.22 -7.27
C HIS A 49 -1.19 -9.34 -6.36
N ASP A 50 -0.04 -8.97 -6.91
CA ASP A 50 1.25 -8.96 -6.24
C ASP A 50 1.91 -7.59 -6.40
N TYR A 51 2.59 -7.15 -5.34
CA TYR A 51 3.31 -5.88 -5.34
C TYR A 51 4.67 -6.04 -4.67
N ALA A 52 5.69 -5.49 -5.30
CA ALA A 52 7.04 -5.47 -4.74
C ALA A 52 7.12 -4.67 -3.43
N ALA A 53 6.32 -3.58 -3.34
CA ALA A 53 6.18 -2.81 -2.11
C ALA A 53 4.76 -2.28 -1.98
N ARG A 54 4.20 -2.35 -0.78
CA ARG A 54 2.91 -1.77 -0.46
C ARG A 54 2.79 -1.41 1.02
N VAL A 55 2.00 -0.38 1.28
CA VAL A 55 1.69 0.10 2.63
C VAL A 55 0.17 0.13 2.79
N PHE A 56 -0.34 -0.63 3.74
CA PHE A 56 -1.76 -0.61 4.10
C PHE A 56 -2.02 0.41 5.19
N VAL A 57 -3.08 1.17 5.05
CA VAL A 57 -3.69 1.96 6.12
C VAL A 57 -5.08 1.39 6.39
N VAL A 58 -5.36 1.07 7.64
CA VAL A 58 -6.52 0.29 8.03
C VAL A 58 -7.40 1.06 9.02
N LYS A 59 -8.71 1.03 8.77
CA LYS A 59 -9.75 1.53 9.68
C LYS A 59 -10.64 0.38 10.12
N LYS A 60 -10.72 0.17 11.43
CA LYS A 60 -11.71 -0.73 12.03
C LYS A 60 -13.08 -0.06 12.01
N THR A 61 -14.05 -0.67 11.31
CA THR A 61 -15.41 -0.11 11.16
C THR A 61 -16.47 -0.93 11.88
N GLY A 62 -16.10 -2.02 12.55
CA GLY A 62 -17.02 -2.89 13.29
C GLY A 62 -16.30 -3.77 14.30
N SER A 63 -17.00 -4.76 14.83
CA SER A 63 -16.50 -5.63 15.90
C SER A 63 -15.58 -6.77 15.41
N THR A 64 -15.51 -7.01 14.10
CA THR A 64 -14.68 -8.08 13.52
C THR A 64 -13.71 -7.53 12.48
N ALA A 65 -12.61 -8.25 12.25
CA ALA A 65 -11.64 -7.92 11.20
C ALA A 65 -12.28 -7.92 9.80
N LEU A 66 -13.36 -8.68 9.59
CA LEU A 66 -14.07 -8.75 8.31
C LEU A 66 -14.76 -7.43 7.93
N SER A 67 -15.02 -6.54 8.90
CA SER A 67 -15.62 -5.23 8.65
C SER A 67 -14.60 -4.12 8.39
N ASN A 68 -13.30 -4.39 8.52
CA ASN A 68 -12.25 -3.38 8.32
C ASN A 68 -12.27 -2.85 6.89
N ARG A 69 -11.92 -1.56 6.75
CA ARG A 69 -11.68 -0.91 5.47
C ARG A 69 -10.21 -0.55 5.37
N ALA A 70 -9.63 -0.72 4.19
CA ALA A 70 -8.23 -0.44 3.96
C ALA A 70 -8.00 0.30 2.63
N ILE A 71 -6.93 1.08 2.59
CA ILE A 71 -6.31 1.53 1.35
C ILE A 71 -4.94 0.90 1.31
N ASN A 72 -4.64 0.25 0.20
CA ASN A 72 -3.39 -0.39 -0.07
C ASN A 72 -2.60 0.50 -1.03
N TYR A 73 -1.73 1.34 -0.49
CA TYR A 73 -0.85 2.16 -1.29
C TYR A 73 0.27 1.31 -1.86
N VAL A 74 0.38 1.27 -3.19
CA VAL A 74 1.27 0.34 -3.88
C VAL A 74 2.37 1.05 -4.69
N PHE A 75 3.52 0.41 -4.74
CA PHE A 75 4.55 0.67 -5.74
C PHE A 75 4.29 -0.31 -6.90
N SER A 76 3.60 0.16 -7.92
CA SER A 76 3.17 -0.66 -9.04
C SER A 76 4.31 -0.99 -9.99
N SER A 77 4.25 -2.15 -10.62
CA SER A 77 5.16 -2.52 -11.72
C SER A 77 4.55 -2.33 -13.10
N ASN A 78 3.24 -2.13 -13.21
CA ASN A 78 2.54 -2.17 -14.50
C ASN A 78 1.54 -1.03 -14.70
N SER A 79 1.14 -0.33 -13.65
CA SER A 79 0.11 0.71 -13.70
C SER A 79 0.72 2.10 -13.48
N SER A 80 -0.08 3.14 -13.69
CA SER A 80 0.37 4.54 -13.59
C SER A 80 -0.06 5.16 -12.26
N ILE A 81 0.64 6.20 -11.84
CA ILE A 81 0.34 6.95 -10.60
C ILE A 81 -1.11 7.42 -10.60
N ASN A 82 -1.78 7.33 -9.45
CA ASN A 82 -3.17 7.65 -9.17
C ASN A 82 -4.19 6.64 -9.72
N GLU A 83 -3.81 5.67 -10.53
CA GLU A 83 -4.72 4.57 -10.84
C GLU A 83 -5.09 3.83 -9.56
N ASN A 84 -6.34 3.40 -9.47
CA ASN A 84 -6.85 2.69 -8.30
C ASN A 84 -7.98 1.74 -8.71
N TRP A 85 -8.18 0.69 -7.92
CA TRP A 85 -9.20 -0.32 -8.14
C TRP A 85 -9.50 -1.07 -6.84
N PRO A 86 -10.71 -1.61 -6.70
CA PRO A 86 -10.98 -2.52 -5.58
C PRO A 86 -10.09 -3.76 -5.67
N SER A 87 -9.62 -4.23 -4.52
CA SER A 87 -8.91 -5.50 -4.48
C SER A 87 -9.75 -6.61 -5.14
N PRO A 88 -9.15 -7.49 -5.96
CA PRO A 88 -9.88 -8.60 -6.57
C PRO A 88 -10.38 -9.63 -5.54
N TYR A 89 -9.94 -9.53 -4.29
CA TYR A 89 -10.37 -10.40 -3.20
C TYR A 89 -11.49 -9.81 -2.36
N THR A 90 -11.54 -8.46 -2.23
CA THR A 90 -12.57 -7.77 -1.44
C THR A 90 -12.68 -6.30 -1.81
N LYS A 91 -13.90 -5.80 -1.95
CA LYS A 91 -14.16 -4.36 -2.16
C LYS A 91 -13.87 -3.50 -0.91
N LYS A 92 -13.60 -4.13 0.23
CA LYS A 92 -13.24 -3.44 1.50
C LYS A 92 -11.80 -2.93 1.50
N SER A 93 -10.99 -3.33 0.53
CA SER A 93 -9.64 -2.82 0.30
C SER A 93 -9.55 -2.23 -1.10
N ILE A 94 -8.99 -1.03 -1.20
CA ILE A 94 -8.75 -0.36 -2.48
C ILE A 94 -7.24 -0.28 -2.69
N ASP A 95 -6.77 -0.75 -3.84
CA ASP A 95 -5.37 -0.58 -4.26
C ASP A 95 -5.23 0.80 -4.93
N TYR A 96 -4.22 1.55 -4.53
CA TYR A 96 -3.96 2.91 -5.02
C TYR A 96 -2.48 3.08 -5.35
N VAL A 97 -2.19 3.41 -6.59
CA VAL A 97 -0.80 3.54 -7.08
C VAL A 97 -0.21 4.88 -6.67
N LEU A 98 0.79 4.86 -5.76
CA LEU A 98 1.57 6.05 -5.38
C LEU A 98 2.90 6.16 -6.11
N SER A 99 3.49 5.03 -6.50
CA SER A 99 4.74 4.98 -7.27
C SER A 99 4.65 3.88 -8.31
N THR A 100 5.43 4.01 -9.37
CA THR A 100 5.49 3.00 -10.42
C THR A 100 6.93 2.81 -10.89
N THR A 101 7.31 1.55 -11.16
CA THR A 101 8.64 1.22 -11.71
C THR A 101 8.81 1.68 -13.14
N LYS A 102 7.72 2.07 -13.82
CA LYS A 102 7.79 2.76 -15.14
C LYS A 102 8.55 4.08 -15.04
N ASP A 103 8.41 4.79 -13.91
CA ASP A 103 9.06 6.08 -13.67
C ASP A 103 10.34 5.93 -12.85
N ASN A 104 10.35 5.03 -11.88
CA ASN A 104 11.42 4.92 -10.88
C ASN A 104 11.72 3.47 -10.52
N LEU A 105 12.53 2.81 -11.32
CA LEU A 105 13.10 1.50 -10.97
C LEU A 105 14.46 1.71 -10.31
N ASP A 106 14.72 0.96 -9.24
CA ASP A 106 15.97 0.99 -8.46
C ASP A 106 16.36 2.41 -7.97
N THR A 107 15.34 3.23 -7.75
CA THR A 107 15.50 4.61 -7.28
C THR A 107 14.63 4.82 -6.03
N CYS A 108 15.24 5.38 -4.99
CA CYS A 108 14.54 5.74 -3.76
C CYS A 108 13.66 6.96 -4.01
N VAL A 109 12.37 6.86 -3.69
CA VAL A 109 11.40 7.95 -3.86
C VAL A 109 10.64 8.20 -2.57
N THR A 110 10.26 9.46 -2.33
CA THR A 110 9.38 9.87 -1.25
C THR A 110 8.07 10.35 -1.83
N VAL A 111 6.97 9.76 -1.37
CA VAL A 111 5.61 10.09 -1.82
C VAL A 111 4.72 10.43 -0.64
N LYS A 112 3.64 11.14 -0.91
CA LYS A 112 2.69 11.63 0.09
C LYS A 112 1.26 11.39 -0.40
N ALA A 113 0.37 11.03 0.53
CA ALA A 113 -1.06 10.87 0.24
C ALA A 113 -1.92 11.41 1.39
N ASN A 114 -3.01 12.08 1.05
CA ASN A 114 -4.01 12.49 2.04
C ASN A 114 -4.94 11.31 2.33
N VAL A 115 -4.66 10.60 3.40
CA VAL A 115 -5.38 9.39 3.79
C VAL A 115 -6.85 9.68 4.13
N LYS A 116 -7.12 10.78 4.83
CA LYS A 116 -8.49 11.16 5.20
C LYS A 116 -9.34 11.42 3.95
N GLU A 117 -8.81 12.16 2.99
CA GLU A 117 -9.47 12.45 1.71
C GLU A 117 -9.68 11.17 0.89
N HIS A 118 -8.68 10.31 0.82
CA HIS A 118 -8.78 9.04 0.08
C HIS A 118 -9.83 8.10 0.68
N PHE A 119 -9.96 8.01 2.00
CA PHE A 119 -11.05 7.24 2.61
C PHE A 119 -12.42 7.81 2.24
N LYS A 120 -12.58 9.14 2.19
CA LYS A 120 -13.83 9.77 1.78
C LYS A 120 -14.16 9.48 0.32
N ILE A 121 -13.20 9.64 -0.58
CA ILE A 121 -13.40 9.46 -2.03
C ILE A 121 -13.58 7.97 -2.38
N LEU A 122 -12.75 7.09 -1.85
CA LEU A 122 -12.67 5.70 -2.28
C LEU A 122 -13.63 4.77 -1.52
N HIS A 123 -13.92 5.06 -0.26
CA HIS A 123 -14.80 4.24 0.58
C HIS A 123 -16.10 4.95 0.99
N ASP A 124 -16.26 6.22 0.63
CA ASP A 124 -17.34 7.08 1.13
C ASP A 124 -17.43 7.10 2.66
N LEU A 125 -16.28 7.12 3.32
CA LEU A 125 -16.15 7.16 4.78
C LEU A 125 -15.42 8.42 5.23
N ASP A 126 -16.08 9.20 6.08
CA ASP A 126 -15.47 10.36 6.75
C ASP A 126 -14.86 9.91 8.08
N ILE A 127 -13.64 9.40 8.05
CA ILE A 127 -12.95 8.90 9.23
C ILE A 127 -12.10 9.99 9.90
N LYS A 128 -11.99 9.92 11.22
CA LYS A 128 -11.19 10.85 12.03
C LYS A 128 -9.85 10.25 12.49
N GLU A 129 -9.76 8.92 12.46
CA GLU A 129 -8.55 8.21 12.90
C GLU A 129 -8.35 6.92 12.10
N LEU A 130 -7.09 6.51 11.96
CA LEU A 130 -6.71 5.17 11.53
C LEU A 130 -6.55 4.25 12.72
N SER A 131 -6.67 2.95 12.46
CA SER A 131 -6.53 1.88 13.47
C SER A 131 -5.24 1.09 13.32
N GLY A 132 -4.59 1.13 12.18
CA GLY A 132 -3.35 0.40 11.94
C GLY A 132 -2.67 0.76 10.63
N VAL A 133 -1.38 0.40 10.56
CA VAL A 133 -0.53 0.54 9.38
C VAL A 133 0.29 -0.74 9.21
N ALA A 134 0.46 -1.20 7.98
CA ALA A 134 1.25 -2.38 7.67
C ALA A 134 2.04 -2.19 6.37
N ILE A 135 3.16 -2.87 6.26
CA ILE A 135 3.92 -3.00 5.01
C ILE A 135 3.86 -4.46 4.54
N MET A 136 3.92 -4.69 3.24
CA MET A 136 3.93 -6.03 2.69
C MET A 136 4.65 -6.06 1.33
N THR A 137 5.39 -7.14 1.10
CA THR A 137 5.99 -7.49 -0.18
C THR A 137 5.56 -8.91 -0.51
N ASP A 138 4.99 -9.16 -1.68
CA ASP A 138 4.49 -10.48 -2.03
C ASP A 138 4.59 -10.77 -3.53
N THR A 139 4.77 -12.07 -3.81
CA THR A 139 4.84 -12.67 -5.14
C THR A 139 4.14 -14.04 -5.15
N ASP A 140 3.23 -14.26 -4.20
CA ASP A 140 2.60 -15.57 -4.01
C ASP A 140 1.60 -15.94 -5.13
N ASN A 141 1.07 -14.95 -5.84
CA ASN A 141 0.20 -15.17 -7.00
C ASN A 141 0.99 -15.35 -8.31
N SER A 142 1.93 -14.44 -8.59
CA SER A 142 2.73 -14.45 -9.82
C SER A 142 3.88 -15.47 -9.81
N LYS A 143 4.35 -15.86 -8.63
CA LYS A 143 5.53 -16.71 -8.42
C LYS A 143 6.84 -16.09 -8.91
N LEU A 144 6.85 -14.79 -9.18
CA LEU A 144 8.03 -14.03 -9.56
C LEU A 144 8.89 -13.67 -8.33
N ARG A 145 9.99 -12.98 -8.55
CA ARG A 145 10.86 -12.47 -7.48
C ARG A 145 10.79 -10.95 -7.43
N ALA A 146 10.61 -10.40 -6.24
CA ALA A 146 10.62 -8.96 -5.98
C ALA A 146 11.63 -8.60 -4.88
N VAL A 147 12.23 -7.42 -5.00
CA VAL A 147 13.11 -6.84 -3.99
C VAL A 147 12.74 -5.37 -3.78
N ALA A 148 12.46 -5.02 -2.55
CA ALA A 148 12.06 -3.66 -2.17
C ALA A 148 12.71 -3.21 -0.86
N TYR A 149 12.71 -1.90 -0.64
CA TYR A 149 13.23 -1.27 0.57
C TYR A 149 12.22 -0.25 1.08
N TYR A 150 11.95 -0.29 2.39
CA TYR A 150 11.12 0.68 3.10
C TYR A 150 12.02 1.48 4.05
N GLN A 151 11.99 2.79 3.98
CA GLN A 151 12.89 3.63 4.78
C GLN A 151 12.13 4.42 5.84
N ASN A 152 11.25 5.34 5.44
CA ASN A 152 10.48 6.17 6.36
C ASN A 152 8.99 6.07 6.04
N ILE A 153 8.19 5.84 7.07
CA ILE A 153 6.74 5.93 7.00
C ILE A 153 6.28 6.75 8.20
N TYR A 154 5.71 7.94 7.95
CA TYR A 154 5.23 8.82 9.01
C TYR A 154 4.05 9.66 8.55
N PHE A 155 3.31 10.20 9.51
CA PHE A 155 2.16 11.07 9.24
C PHE A 155 2.49 12.52 9.54
N SER A 156 1.95 13.44 8.73
CA SER A 156 2.18 14.87 8.86
C SER A 156 0.91 15.68 8.65
N SER A 157 0.93 16.95 9.09
CA SER A 157 -0.18 17.89 8.91
C SER A 157 -0.24 18.47 7.49
N GLU A 158 0.86 18.46 6.78
CA GLU A 158 1.02 18.99 5.43
C GLU A 158 2.08 18.21 4.61
#